data_18d4313be21b2d7e2fb44e18f97b3f29
#
_entry.id   18d4313be21b2d7e2fb44e18f97b3f29
#
_cell.length_a   1.000
_cell.length_b   1.000
_cell.length_c   1.000
_cell.angle_alpha   90.00
_cell.angle_beta   90.00
_cell.angle_gamma   90.00
#
_symmetry.space_group_name_H-M   'P 1'
#
loop_
_entity.id
_entity.type
_entity.pdbx_description
1 polymer ?
#
loop_
_entity_poly.entity_id
_entity_poly.type
_entity_poly.pdbx_seq_one_letter_code
_entity_poly.pdbx_strand_id
1 'polypeptide(L)'
;MGPLDLVDQVERLGVGIALVAAVLGALYLWQQAVGDVGTTKMLRDFNLVRVLKRTDTELAVLGNFKSDNHKKAAVLIIQSAAMDTRTLSQLLAGISLHEILVNDIYSTFQGDVSRDIKPYKVRKRRLQWTVVNLIYPATERHVRKHTDQNFHMVVETKEAYRMITKPFIDSIPAENIDWVYNILDHKSETERIIYEDTHHRNGFVLLPDFKWSDPSKLESLYCLAIVHDRSLRSLRDLTGSHLKLLRNIRYELHLLPHTNFDKNSRFELVWTRNASLEVLNEKFGVDPSSIRMYLHYQPTYYHLHVHFSHVKMTQGTFSGKAVLLEDVIYNLSVNSDHYKDATLSFVVGEMQHKQLFELFREKHII
;
A
#
# COMPACT_ATOMS: atom_id res chain seq x y z
N MET A 1 7.49 -8.09 -33.94
CA MET A 1 6.93 -7.28 -32.84
C MET A 1 7.79 -7.54 -31.60
N GLY A 2 8.47 -6.51 -31.11
CA GLY A 2 9.34 -6.62 -29.94
C GLY A 2 8.53 -6.50 -28.65
N PRO A 3 9.09 -6.89 -27.47
CA PRO A 3 8.42 -6.76 -26.18
C PRO A 3 7.93 -5.35 -25.85
N LEU A 4 8.47 -4.34 -26.50
CA LEU A 4 8.12 -2.92 -26.36
C LEU A 4 6.79 -2.56 -27.02
N ASP A 5 6.42 -3.23 -28.12
CA ASP A 5 5.12 -3.01 -28.78
C ASP A 5 3.95 -3.51 -27.95
N LEU A 6 4.18 -4.54 -27.10
CA LEU A 6 3.17 -5.09 -26.22
C LEU A 6 2.85 -4.12 -25.06
N VAL A 7 3.86 -3.42 -24.56
CA VAL A 7 3.73 -2.45 -23.46
C VAL A 7 2.91 -1.24 -23.89
N ASP A 8 3.16 -0.69 -25.07
CA ASP A 8 2.38 0.43 -25.63
C ASP A 8 0.91 0.06 -25.92
N GLN A 9 0.64 -1.18 -26.34
CA GLN A 9 -0.73 -1.65 -26.51
C GLN A 9 -1.48 -1.83 -25.19
N VAL A 10 -0.80 -2.25 -24.12
CA VAL A 10 -1.40 -2.47 -22.81
C VAL A 10 -1.64 -1.14 -22.09
N GLU A 11 -0.79 -0.12 -22.25
CA GLU A 11 -1.07 1.24 -21.76
C GLU A 11 -2.31 1.87 -22.41
N ARG A 12 -2.51 1.65 -23.72
CA ARG A 12 -3.70 2.11 -24.45
C ARG A 12 -5.00 1.41 -24.01
N LEU A 13 -4.89 0.23 -23.40
CA LEU A 13 -6.02 -0.54 -22.91
C LEU A 13 -6.38 -0.25 -21.43
N GLY A 14 -5.73 0.72 -20.76
CA GLY A 14 -6.06 1.16 -19.40
C GLY A 14 -5.72 0.16 -18.29
N VAL A 15 -4.88 -0.85 -18.56
CA VAL A 15 -4.60 -1.97 -17.63
C VAL A 15 -3.36 -1.68 -16.80
N GLY A 16 -3.47 -0.72 -15.86
CA GLY A 16 -2.31 -0.25 -15.07
C GLY A 16 -1.65 -1.28 -14.15
N ILE A 17 -2.37 -2.31 -13.71
CA ILE A 17 -1.83 -3.32 -12.77
C ILE A 17 -1.43 -4.61 -13.50
N ALA A 18 -2.21 -5.07 -14.47
CA ALA A 18 -1.80 -6.18 -15.33
C ALA A 18 -0.49 -5.86 -16.07
N LEU A 19 -0.25 -4.57 -16.34
CA LEU A 19 1.01 -4.09 -16.91
C LEU A 19 2.18 -4.28 -15.95
N VAL A 20 2.01 -3.98 -14.68
CA VAL A 20 3.06 -4.22 -13.68
C VAL A 20 3.32 -5.71 -13.54
N ALA A 21 2.30 -6.56 -13.56
CA ALA A 21 2.47 -8.01 -13.55
C ALA A 21 3.10 -8.53 -14.86
N ALA A 22 2.70 -8.01 -16.02
CA ALA A 22 3.30 -8.36 -17.30
C ALA A 22 4.74 -7.84 -17.44
N VAL A 23 5.04 -6.65 -16.93
CA VAL A 23 6.40 -6.10 -16.87
C VAL A 23 7.25 -6.82 -15.84
N LEU A 24 6.70 -7.17 -14.67
CA LEU A 24 7.40 -8.01 -13.69
C LEU A 24 7.53 -9.45 -14.20
N GLY A 25 6.55 -10.00 -14.89
CA GLY A 25 6.64 -11.29 -15.58
C GLY A 25 7.66 -11.25 -16.72
N ALA A 26 7.67 -10.21 -17.53
CA ALA A 26 8.69 -10.00 -18.58
C ALA A 26 10.07 -9.73 -18.00
N LEU A 27 10.19 -8.99 -16.90
CA LEU A 27 11.43 -8.82 -16.15
C LEU A 27 11.87 -10.10 -15.47
N TYR A 28 10.95 -10.90 -14.93
CA TYR A 28 11.24 -12.21 -14.35
C TYR A 28 11.71 -13.23 -15.41
N LEU A 29 11.02 -13.28 -16.55
CA LEU A 29 11.43 -14.11 -17.70
C LEU A 29 12.75 -13.61 -18.29
N TRP A 30 12.97 -12.30 -18.33
CA TRP A 30 14.23 -11.69 -18.76
C TRP A 30 15.35 -11.90 -17.73
N GLN A 31 15.06 -11.86 -16.41
CA GLN A 31 16.00 -12.25 -15.35
C GLN A 31 16.40 -13.72 -15.44
N GLN A 32 15.48 -14.62 -15.77
CA GLN A 32 15.83 -16.03 -16.00
C GLN A 32 16.66 -16.23 -17.27
N ALA A 33 16.44 -15.40 -18.30
CA ALA A 33 17.18 -15.51 -19.57
C ALA A 33 18.57 -14.88 -19.54
N VAL A 34 18.83 -13.90 -18.62
CA VAL A 34 20.03 -13.05 -18.68
C VAL A 34 20.97 -13.24 -17.47
N GLY A 35 20.55 -13.92 -16.40
CA GLY A 35 21.37 -14.16 -15.20
C GLY A 35 21.87 -12.90 -14.49
N ASP A 36 22.62 -13.08 -13.41
CA ASP A 36 23.12 -12.02 -12.49
C ASP A 36 23.94 -10.90 -13.18
N VAL A 37 24.55 -11.21 -14.33
CA VAL A 37 25.36 -10.26 -15.14
C VAL A 37 24.48 -9.22 -15.84
N GLY A 38 23.24 -9.56 -16.19
CA GLY A 38 22.31 -8.68 -16.92
C GLY A 38 21.76 -7.54 -16.08
N THR A 39 21.40 -7.80 -14.82
CA THR A 39 20.86 -6.81 -13.88
C THR A 39 21.87 -5.71 -13.53
N THR A 40 23.12 -6.08 -13.33
CA THR A 40 24.20 -5.11 -13.08
C THR A 40 24.47 -4.25 -14.34
N LYS A 41 24.37 -4.82 -15.54
CA LYS A 41 24.51 -4.11 -16.80
C LYS A 41 23.38 -3.10 -17.02
N MET A 42 22.15 -3.44 -16.62
CA MET A 42 20.98 -2.56 -16.69
C MET A 42 21.18 -1.28 -15.88
N LEU A 43 21.65 -1.36 -14.63
CA LEU A 43 21.92 -0.19 -13.80
C LEU A 43 23.06 0.69 -14.35
N ARG A 44 24.05 0.11 -15.05
CA ARG A 44 25.09 0.89 -15.75
C ARG A 44 24.59 1.62 -16.98
N ASP A 45 23.52 1.11 -17.58
CA ASP A 45 22.85 1.73 -18.73
C ASP A 45 21.90 2.86 -18.30
N PHE A 46 21.53 2.92 -17.02
CA PHE A 46 20.65 3.97 -16.49
C PHE A 46 21.33 5.33 -16.54
N ASN A 47 20.66 6.27 -17.17
CA ASN A 47 21.08 7.68 -17.26
C ASN A 47 20.22 8.50 -16.29
N LEU A 48 20.86 9.02 -15.24
CA LEU A 48 20.21 9.86 -14.24
C LEU A 48 19.84 11.23 -14.85
N VAL A 49 18.56 11.61 -14.74
CA VAL A 49 18.05 12.92 -15.14
C VAL A 49 17.96 13.86 -13.94
N ARG A 50 17.29 13.43 -12.86
CA ARG A 50 17.22 14.23 -11.62
C ARG A 50 16.85 13.37 -10.42
N VAL A 51 17.16 13.87 -9.22
CA VAL A 51 16.68 13.32 -7.96
C VAL A 51 15.24 13.77 -7.74
N LEU A 52 14.35 12.83 -7.42
CA LEU A 52 12.95 13.10 -7.11
C LEU A 52 12.75 13.29 -5.61
N LYS A 53 13.38 12.42 -4.80
CA LYS A 53 13.27 12.42 -3.34
C LYS A 53 14.55 11.90 -2.71
N ARG A 54 14.94 12.47 -1.59
CA ARG A 54 16.05 11.99 -0.78
C ARG A 54 15.67 12.05 0.70
N THR A 55 15.79 10.92 1.38
CA THR A 55 15.69 10.81 2.85
C THR A 55 16.90 10.03 3.36
N ASP A 56 17.01 9.84 4.65
CA ASP A 56 18.10 9.05 5.26
C ASP A 56 18.08 7.58 4.85
N THR A 57 16.93 7.06 4.45
CA THR A 57 16.71 5.65 4.14
C THR A 57 16.27 5.38 2.71
N GLU A 58 15.91 6.41 1.93
CA GLU A 58 15.36 6.26 0.58
C GLU A 58 15.90 7.33 -0.37
N LEU A 59 16.27 6.92 -1.56
CA LEU A 59 16.61 7.79 -2.69
C LEU A 59 15.73 7.39 -3.89
N ALA A 60 14.89 8.31 -4.37
CA ALA A 60 14.13 8.14 -5.60
C ALA A 60 14.71 9.04 -6.70
N VAL A 61 14.94 8.51 -7.88
CA VAL A 61 15.54 9.23 -9.01
C VAL A 61 14.75 8.99 -10.29
N LEU A 62 14.66 10.02 -11.11
CA LEU A 62 14.15 9.96 -12.47
C LEU A 62 15.32 9.78 -13.43
N GLY A 63 15.17 8.92 -14.40
CA GLY A 63 16.14 8.70 -15.47
C GLY A 63 15.52 8.08 -16.70
N ASN A 64 16.36 7.60 -17.57
CA ASN A 64 16.04 6.78 -18.73
C ASN A 64 17.18 5.79 -18.99
N PHE A 65 16.95 4.82 -19.87
CA PHE A 65 17.99 3.90 -20.29
C PHE A 65 18.65 4.40 -21.58
N LYS A 66 19.98 4.35 -21.63
CA LYS A 66 20.76 4.78 -22.81
C LYS A 66 20.46 3.92 -24.02
N SER A 67 20.19 2.64 -23.79
CA SER A 67 19.81 1.65 -24.82
C SER A 67 18.39 1.81 -25.34
N ASP A 68 17.52 2.58 -24.63
CA ASP A 68 16.17 2.86 -25.10
C ASP A 68 16.15 4.04 -26.05
N ASN A 69 15.94 3.77 -27.35
CA ASN A 69 15.87 4.79 -28.39
C ASN A 69 14.73 5.80 -28.19
N HIS A 70 13.66 5.41 -27.51
CA HIS A 70 12.51 6.27 -27.20
C HIS A 70 12.70 7.09 -25.92
N LYS A 71 13.79 6.85 -25.15
CA LYS A 71 14.12 7.53 -23.90
C LYS A 71 12.93 7.60 -22.92
N LYS A 72 12.17 6.53 -22.85
CA LYS A 72 11.04 6.44 -21.91
C LYS A 72 11.50 6.69 -20.48
N ALA A 73 10.70 7.42 -19.72
CA ALA A 73 11.03 7.75 -18.34
C ALA A 73 11.09 6.48 -17.47
N ALA A 74 12.05 6.47 -16.55
CA ALA A 74 12.21 5.42 -15.55
C ALA A 74 12.36 6.05 -14.17
N VAL A 75 11.68 5.50 -13.16
CA VAL A 75 11.87 5.86 -11.75
C VAL A 75 12.57 4.71 -11.04
N LEU A 76 13.74 5.02 -10.45
CA LEU A 76 14.51 4.08 -9.65
C LEU A 76 14.45 4.51 -8.19
N ILE A 77 13.99 3.60 -7.33
CA ILE A 77 13.86 3.81 -5.90
C ILE A 77 14.85 2.89 -5.21
N ILE A 78 15.80 3.48 -4.48
CA ILE A 78 16.85 2.79 -3.76
C ILE A 78 16.58 2.96 -2.29
N GLN A 79 16.38 1.86 -1.57
CA GLN A 79 16.08 1.87 -0.15
C GLN A 79 17.20 1.17 0.64
N SER A 80 17.58 1.79 1.76
CA SER A 80 18.49 1.17 2.72
C SER A 80 17.83 -0.07 3.32
N ALA A 81 18.53 -1.20 3.34
CA ALA A 81 18.04 -2.39 4.00
C ALA A 81 18.18 -2.26 5.54
N ALA A 82 17.40 -3.05 6.26
CA ALA A 82 17.54 -3.17 7.71
C ALA A 82 18.95 -3.60 8.10
N MET A 83 19.45 -3.08 9.22
CA MET A 83 20.78 -3.46 9.73
C MET A 83 20.83 -4.97 10.01
N ASP A 84 21.87 -5.60 9.51
CA ASP A 84 22.15 -7.01 9.82
C ASP A 84 22.68 -7.11 11.27
N THR A 85 21.95 -7.82 12.13
CA THR A 85 22.33 -8.04 13.53
C THR A 85 23.68 -8.70 13.67
N ARG A 86 24.17 -9.44 12.66
CA ARG A 86 25.51 -10.06 12.64
C ARG A 86 26.65 -9.04 12.59
N THR A 87 26.38 -7.83 12.09
CA THR A 87 27.36 -6.75 12.02
C THR A 87 27.23 -5.77 13.19
N LEU A 88 26.21 -5.94 14.05
CA LEU A 88 25.89 -5.02 15.14
C LEU A 88 27.07 -4.84 16.11
N SER A 89 27.72 -5.92 16.56
CA SER A 89 28.84 -5.84 17.51
C SER A 89 30.01 -5.00 16.97
N GLN A 90 30.22 -5.04 15.67
CA GLN A 90 31.32 -4.31 15.01
C GLN A 90 30.93 -2.84 14.80
N LEU A 91 29.67 -2.59 14.48
CA LEU A 91 29.12 -1.26 14.41
C LEU A 91 29.25 -0.57 15.80
N LEU A 92 28.83 -1.27 16.86
CA LEU A 92 28.91 -0.74 18.24
C LEU A 92 30.36 -0.48 18.69
N ALA A 93 31.31 -1.31 18.28
CA ALA A 93 32.73 -1.12 18.59
C ALA A 93 33.36 0.08 17.88
N GLY A 94 32.73 0.57 16.80
CA GLY A 94 33.28 1.63 15.96
C GLY A 94 32.47 2.92 15.93
N ILE A 95 31.46 3.04 16.76
CA ILE A 95 30.68 4.28 16.92
C ILE A 95 31.32 5.18 17.98
N SER A 96 31.55 6.43 17.62
CA SER A 96 31.82 7.52 18.58
C SER A 96 30.50 8.18 18.95
N LEU A 97 30.19 8.30 20.24
CA LEU A 97 28.96 8.88 20.74
C LEU A 97 29.20 10.30 21.26
N HIS A 98 28.37 11.24 20.85
CA HIS A 98 28.29 12.60 21.36
C HIS A 98 26.96 12.80 22.07
N GLU A 99 27.01 13.16 23.33
CA GLU A 99 25.80 13.37 24.12
C GLU A 99 25.01 14.58 23.62
N ILE A 100 23.71 14.38 23.42
CA ILE A 100 22.76 15.45 23.06
C ILE A 100 21.91 15.83 24.25
N LEU A 101 21.39 14.83 25.00
CA LEU A 101 20.47 15.05 26.11
C LEU A 101 20.55 13.88 27.08
N VAL A 102 20.54 14.20 28.36
CA VAL A 102 20.31 13.25 29.45
C VAL A 102 19.12 13.72 30.28
N ASN A 103 18.14 12.82 30.47
CA ASN A 103 16.99 13.08 31.32
C ASN A 103 16.64 11.80 32.09
N ASP A 104 16.99 11.79 33.38
CA ASP A 104 16.84 10.64 34.27
C ASP A 104 17.51 9.37 33.69
N ILE A 105 16.74 8.33 33.46
CA ILE A 105 17.21 7.06 32.85
C ILE A 105 17.37 7.13 31.32
N TYR A 106 16.96 8.22 30.69
CA TYR A 106 16.98 8.37 29.22
C TYR A 106 18.16 9.25 28.80
N SER A 107 19.01 8.70 27.93
CA SER A 107 20.11 9.45 27.34
C SER A 107 20.07 9.33 25.82
N THR A 108 20.22 10.46 25.14
CA THR A 108 20.27 10.54 23.68
C THR A 108 21.66 10.98 23.24
N PHE A 109 22.24 10.25 22.32
CA PHE A 109 23.55 10.51 21.76
C PHE A 109 23.46 10.60 20.23
N GLN A 110 24.26 11.47 19.65
CA GLN A 110 24.59 11.42 18.24
C GLN A 110 25.73 10.43 18.04
N GLY A 111 25.56 9.48 17.13
CA GLY A 111 26.57 8.49 16.80
C GLY A 111 27.27 8.79 15.49
N ASP A 112 28.59 8.94 15.49
CA ASP A 112 29.40 9.02 14.29
C ASP A 112 30.13 7.71 14.07
N VAL A 113 29.88 7.10 12.91
CA VAL A 113 30.60 5.90 12.51
C VAL A 113 31.93 6.32 11.88
N SER A 114 33.04 6.00 12.57
CA SER A 114 34.38 6.31 12.08
C SER A 114 34.58 5.73 10.67
N ARG A 115 35.08 6.55 9.75
CA ARG A 115 35.48 6.12 8.39
C ARG A 115 36.63 5.11 8.41
N ASP A 116 37.35 5.03 9.53
CA ASP A 116 38.46 4.11 9.78
C ASP A 116 38.03 2.74 10.32
N ILE A 117 36.78 2.52 10.60
CA ILE A 117 36.27 1.15 10.63
C ILE A 117 36.52 0.64 9.23
N LYS A 118 37.76 0.14 9.02
CA LYS A 118 38.08 -0.62 7.80
C LYS A 118 37.03 -1.72 7.76
N PRO A 119 35.94 -1.53 6.94
CA PRO A 119 35.01 -2.59 6.77
C PRO A 119 35.82 -3.63 6.06
N TYR A 120 36.34 -4.57 6.83
CA TYR A 120 36.80 -5.82 6.28
C TYR A 120 37.74 -5.72 5.07
N LYS A 121 38.83 -6.41 5.13
CA LYS A 121 39.32 -7.21 4.00
C LYS A 121 38.23 -8.24 3.62
N VAL A 122 37.03 -7.82 3.36
CA VAL A 122 36.05 -8.60 2.63
C VAL A 122 36.43 -8.43 1.17
N ARG A 123 37.09 -9.44 0.65
CA ARG A 123 37.13 -9.68 -0.79
C ARG A 123 35.70 -9.59 -1.30
N LYS A 124 35.42 -8.53 -2.08
CA LYS A 124 34.12 -8.12 -2.59
C LYS A 124 33.18 -7.51 -1.51
N ARG A 125 33.09 -6.18 -1.53
CA ARG A 125 32.08 -5.36 -0.87
C ARG A 125 30.70 -5.97 -1.11
N ARG A 126 30.12 -6.64 -0.14
CA ARG A 126 28.68 -6.71 -0.04
C ARG A 126 28.25 -5.42 0.65
N LEU A 127 27.89 -4.42 -0.14
CA LEU A 127 27.06 -3.32 0.33
C LEU A 127 25.88 -3.96 1.05
N GLN A 128 25.62 -3.46 2.24
CA GLN A 128 24.43 -3.78 3.02
C GLN A 128 23.24 -3.83 2.06
N TRP A 129 22.41 -4.84 2.15
CA TRP A 129 21.32 -5.14 1.24
C TRP A 129 20.54 -3.88 0.89
N THR A 130 20.62 -3.45 -0.34
CA THR A 130 19.87 -2.32 -0.87
C THR A 130 18.74 -2.87 -1.69
N VAL A 131 17.51 -2.55 -1.31
CA VAL A 131 16.34 -2.86 -2.14
C VAL A 131 16.26 -1.82 -3.24
N VAL A 132 16.20 -2.28 -4.47
CA VAL A 132 16.06 -1.42 -5.64
C VAL A 132 14.76 -1.76 -6.34
N ASN A 133 13.83 -0.80 -6.38
CA ASN A 133 12.59 -0.91 -7.12
C ASN A 133 12.69 -0.07 -8.41
N LEU A 134 12.36 -0.67 -9.53
CA LEU A 134 12.33 0.00 -10.82
C LEU A 134 10.90 0.10 -11.33
N ILE A 135 10.47 1.30 -11.72
CA ILE A 135 9.23 1.56 -12.45
C ILE A 135 9.61 1.99 -13.86
N TYR A 136 9.32 1.15 -14.85
CA TYR A 136 9.64 1.41 -16.26
C TYR A 136 8.66 0.71 -17.20
N PRO A 137 8.04 1.43 -18.14
CA PRO A 137 8.06 2.89 -18.30
C PRO A 137 7.29 3.59 -17.19
N ALA A 138 7.83 4.69 -16.66
CA ALA A 138 7.20 5.49 -15.64
C ALA A 138 6.29 6.55 -16.27
N THR A 139 5.07 6.68 -15.75
CA THR A 139 4.15 7.76 -16.11
C THR A 139 4.37 8.98 -15.22
N GLU A 140 3.81 10.13 -15.61
CA GLU A 140 3.83 11.35 -14.81
C GLU A 140 3.26 11.14 -13.40
N ARG A 141 2.26 10.28 -13.24
CA ARG A 141 1.71 9.89 -11.94
C ARG A 141 2.75 9.22 -11.04
N HIS A 142 3.58 8.32 -11.60
CA HIS A 142 4.66 7.69 -10.84
C HIS A 142 5.71 8.71 -10.42
N VAL A 143 6.08 9.62 -11.33
CA VAL A 143 7.03 10.71 -11.05
C VAL A 143 6.53 11.57 -9.91
N ARG A 144 5.28 12.06 -9.97
CA ARG A 144 4.66 12.89 -8.91
C ARG A 144 4.60 12.18 -7.57
N LYS A 145 4.22 10.90 -7.56
CA LYS A 145 4.13 10.10 -6.33
C LYS A 145 5.48 9.99 -5.60
N HIS A 146 6.58 9.91 -6.35
CA HIS A 146 7.92 9.71 -5.78
C HIS A 146 8.74 11.01 -5.74
N THR A 147 8.18 12.15 -6.16
CA THR A 147 8.80 13.46 -6.01
C THR A 147 8.65 13.94 -4.57
N ASP A 148 9.71 14.55 -4.02
CA ASP A 148 9.66 15.24 -2.74
C ASP A 148 8.63 16.36 -2.80
N GLN A 149 7.79 16.43 -1.76
CA GLN A 149 6.64 17.33 -1.74
C GLN A 149 6.22 17.62 -0.32
N ASN A 150 5.57 18.76 -0.15
CA ASN A 150 4.91 19.05 1.11
C ASN A 150 3.61 18.26 1.24
N PHE A 151 3.26 17.97 2.48
CA PHE A 151 2.01 17.32 2.83
C PHE A 151 1.22 18.24 3.76
N HIS A 152 -0.08 18.29 3.54
CA HIS A 152 -0.98 19.15 4.29
C HIS A 152 -2.10 18.30 4.93
N MET A 153 -2.45 18.65 6.16
CA MET A 153 -3.60 18.09 6.83
C MET A 153 -4.86 18.84 6.37
N VAL A 154 -5.81 18.14 5.81
CA VAL A 154 -7.14 18.67 5.46
C VAL A 154 -8.12 18.26 6.55
N VAL A 155 -8.92 19.20 7.01
CA VAL A 155 -10.08 18.97 7.88
C VAL A 155 -11.33 19.17 7.02
N GLU A 156 -11.83 18.06 6.47
CA GLU A 156 -12.95 18.07 5.54
C GLU A 156 -14.28 17.96 6.27
N THR A 157 -15.02 19.05 6.33
CA THR A 157 -16.41 19.04 6.80
C THR A 157 -17.34 18.40 5.75
N LYS A 158 -18.59 18.12 6.13
CA LYS A 158 -19.63 17.66 5.21
C LYS A 158 -19.80 18.61 4.01
N GLU A 159 -19.76 19.92 4.27
CA GLU A 159 -19.89 20.96 3.25
C GLU A 159 -18.69 20.96 2.30
N ALA A 160 -17.47 20.89 2.85
CA ALA A 160 -16.24 20.81 2.05
C ALA A 160 -16.25 19.56 1.15
N TYR A 161 -16.70 18.41 1.69
CA TYR A 161 -16.87 17.20 0.87
C TYR A 161 -17.83 17.44 -0.29
N ARG A 162 -19.01 18.01 -0.02
CA ARG A 162 -20.03 18.23 -1.06
C ARG A 162 -19.58 19.22 -2.13
N MET A 163 -18.82 20.25 -1.74
CA MET A 163 -18.41 21.32 -2.67
C MET A 163 -17.12 21.01 -3.42
N ILE A 164 -16.25 20.19 -2.86
CA ILE A 164 -14.89 19.96 -3.39
C ILE A 164 -14.67 18.50 -3.75
N THR A 165 -14.68 17.62 -2.73
CA THR A 165 -14.23 16.23 -2.90
C THR A 165 -15.20 15.41 -3.74
N LYS A 166 -16.51 15.56 -3.52
CA LYS A 166 -17.53 14.82 -4.29
C LYS A 166 -17.51 15.19 -5.79
N PRO A 167 -17.51 16.47 -6.19
CA PRO A 167 -17.37 16.84 -7.60
C PRO A 167 -16.03 16.39 -8.20
N PHE A 168 -14.94 16.46 -7.43
CA PHE A 168 -13.64 15.91 -7.86
C PHE A 168 -13.74 14.41 -8.15
N ILE A 169 -14.31 13.63 -7.21
CA ILE A 169 -14.50 12.18 -7.41
C ILE A 169 -15.36 11.91 -8.65
N ASP A 170 -16.44 12.67 -8.85
CA ASP A 170 -17.35 12.50 -9.98
C ASP A 170 -16.70 12.89 -11.33
N SER A 171 -15.67 13.74 -11.31
CA SER A 171 -14.90 14.12 -12.50
C SER A 171 -13.87 13.09 -12.94
N ILE A 172 -13.59 12.08 -12.10
CA ILE A 172 -12.59 11.04 -12.42
C ILE A 172 -13.16 10.13 -13.52
N PRO A 173 -12.45 9.98 -14.65
CA PRO A 173 -12.86 9.10 -15.72
C PRO A 173 -13.04 7.64 -15.25
N ALA A 174 -14.09 6.99 -15.72
CA ALA A 174 -14.38 5.59 -15.34
C ALA A 174 -13.24 4.63 -15.70
N GLU A 175 -12.55 4.89 -16.81
CA GLU A 175 -11.44 4.10 -17.33
C GLU A 175 -10.27 3.98 -16.33
N ASN A 176 -10.15 4.92 -15.41
CA ASN A 176 -9.09 4.90 -14.38
C ASN A 176 -9.20 3.73 -13.41
N ILE A 177 -10.38 3.07 -13.35
CA ILE A 177 -10.66 1.93 -12.47
C ILE A 177 -11.11 0.67 -13.24
N ASP A 178 -11.00 0.66 -14.58
CA ASP A 178 -11.35 -0.51 -15.40
C ASP A 178 -10.58 -1.77 -14.97
N TRP A 179 -9.35 -1.61 -14.55
CA TRP A 179 -8.56 -2.72 -14.02
C TRP A 179 -9.21 -3.38 -12.79
N VAL A 180 -9.88 -2.60 -11.91
CA VAL A 180 -10.65 -3.13 -10.78
C VAL A 180 -11.82 -3.97 -11.29
N TYR A 181 -12.54 -3.44 -12.26
CA TYR A 181 -13.68 -4.15 -12.85
C TYR A 181 -13.26 -5.40 -13.62
N ASN A 182 -12.09 -5.39 -14.25
CA ASN A 182 -11.53 -6.58 -14.89
C ASN A 182 -11.22 -7.70 -13.88
N ILE A 183 -10.78 -7.35 -12.66
CA ILE A 183 -10.62 -8.33 -11.57
C ILE A 183 -11.99 -8.86 -11.13
N LEU A 184 -12.94 -7.97 -10.82
CA LEU A 184 -14.28 -8.35 -10.36
C LEU A 184 -15.07 -9.13 -11.41
N ASP A 185 -14.80 -8.91 -12.70
CA ASP A 185 -15.41 -9.64 -13.82
C ASP A 185 -14.60 -10.88 -14.23
N HIS A 186 -13.58 -11.28 -13.47
CA HIS A 186 -12.67 -12.41 -13.76
C HIS A 186 -11.98 -12.35 -15.14
N LYS A 187 -11.76 -11.14 -15.67
CA LYS A 187 -11.05 -10.90 -16.93
C LYS A 187 -9.54 -10.85 -16.74
N SER A 188 -9.07 -10.56 -15.51
CA SER A 188 -7.65 -10.48 -15.17
C SER A 188 -7.40 -10.93 -13.72
N GLU A 189 -6.18 -11.36 -13.42
CA GLU A 189 -5.67 -11.73 -12.08
C GLU A 189 -6.49 -12.82 -11.35
N THR A 190 -7.28 -13.61 -12.06
CA THR A 190 -8.15 -14.64 -11.47
C THR A 190 -7.35 -15.67 -10.67
N GLU A 191 -6.15 -16.00 -11.12
CA GLU A 191 -5.22 -16.93 -10.46
C GLU A 191 -4.67 -16.39 -9.13
N ARG A 192 -4.78 -15.08 -8.88
CA ARG A 192 -4.33 -14.43 -7.66
C ARG A 192 -5.41 -14.33 -6.59
N ILE A 193 -6.66 -14.61 -6.94
CA ILE A 193 -7.78 -14.55 -6.01
C ILE A 193 -7.57 -15.60 -4.91
N ILE A 194 -7.52 -15.13 -3.66
CA ILE A 194 -7.38 -15.97 -2.47
C ILE A 194 -8.75 -16.50 -2.04
N TYR A 195 -9.75 -15.61 -2.05
CA TYR A 195 -11.12 -15.88 -1.63
C TYR A 195 -12.08 -14.93 -2.34
N GLU A 196 -13.31 -15.36 -2.55
CA GLU A 196 -14.39 -14.53 -3.08
C GLU A 196 -15.72 -14.90 -2.44
N ASP A 197 -16.45 -13.87 -1.99
CA ASP A 197 -17.89 -13.92 -1.74
C ASP A 197 -18.59 -13.24 -2.92
N THR A 198 -19.32 -14.02 -3.72
CA THR A 198 -19.95 -13.56 -4.98
C THR A 198 -21.24 -12.77 -4.78
N HIS A 199 -21.66 -12.50 -3.55
CA HIS A 199 -22.87 -11.74 -3.30
C HIS A 199 -22.72 -10.29 -3.78
N HIS A 200 -23.53 -9.88 -4.75
CA HIS A 200 -23.38 -8.62 -5.50
C HIS A 200 -23.37 -7.33 -4.65
N ARG A 201 -24.01 -7.31 -3.46
CA ARG A 201 -24.02 -6.15 -2.55
C ARG A 201 -23.14 -6.31 -1.31
N ASN A 202 -22.98 -7.53 -0.83
CA ASN A 202 -22.28 -7.78 0.44
C ASN A 202 -21.03 -8.64 0.23
N GLY A 203 -20.70 -8.94 -1.03
CA GLY A 203 -19.55 -9.76 -1.37
C GLY A 203 -18.33 -8.93 -1.77
N PHE A 204 -17.22 -9.62 -1.88
CA PHE A 204 -15.92 -9.05 -2.20
C PHE A 204 -14.96 -10.10 -2.72
N VAL A 205 -13.91 -9.64 -3.39
CA VAL A 205 -12.78 -10.46 -3.83
C VAL A 205 -11.58 -10.13 -2.93
N LEU A 206 -10.94 -11.14 -2.34
CA LEU A 206 -9.69 -10.99 -1.57
C LEU A 206 -8.52 -11.47 -2.42
N LEU A 207 -7.51 -10.61 -2.60
CA LEU A 207 -6.31 -10.91 -3.37
C LEU A 207 -5.06 -10.23 -2.79
N PRO A 208 -3.84 -10.75 -3.06
CA PRO A 208 -2.60 -10.11 -2.64
C PRO A 208 -2.38 -8.79 -3.39
N ASP A 209 -1.91 -7.76 -2.69
CA ASP A 209 -1.36 -6.55 -3.31
C ASP A 209 0.09 -6.81 -3.79
N PHE A 210 0.54 -6.08 -4.80
CA PHE A 210 1.92 -6.15 -5.33
C PHE A 210 2.99 -5.83 -4.30
N LYS A 211 2.64 -5.11 -3.24
CA LYS A 211 3.55 -4.83 -2.13
C LYS A 211 3.98 -6.08 -1.39
N TRP A 212 3.19 -7.14 -1.48
CA TRP A 212 3.54 -8.45 -0.94
C TRP A 212 4.10 -9.35 -2.05
N SER A 213 5.34 -9.07 -2.44
CA SER A 213 6.03 -9.78 -3.53
C SER A 213 6.57 -11.16 -3.14
N ASP A 214 6.70 -11.46 -1.85
CA ASP A 214 7.27 -12.69 -1.32
C ASP A 214 6.35 -13.28 -0.23
N PRO A 215 5.48 -14.26 -0.58
CA PRO A 215 4.57 -14.88 0.37
C PRO A 215 5.26 -15.63 1.53
N SER A 216 6.54 -15.95 1.41
CA SER A 216 7.31 -16.56 2.51
C SER A 216 7.60 -15.56 3.65
N LYS A 217 7.49 -14.26 3.39
CA LYS A 217 7.68 -13.18 4.36
C LYS A 217 6.36 -12.67 4.89
N LEU A 218 5.78 -13.39 5.85
CA LEU A 218 4.49 -13.05 6.44
C LEU A 218 4.46 -11.65 7.06
N GLU A 219 5.58 -11.16 7.59
CA GLU A 219 5.70 -9.81 8.15
C GLU A 219 5.50 -8.69 7.12
N SER A 220 5.57 -9.01 5.83
CA SER A 220 5.27 -8.09 4.72
C SER A 220 3.92 -8.34 4.06
N LEU A 221 3.08 -9.22 4.63
CA LEU A 221 1.75 -9.52 4.09
C LEU A 221 0.96 -8.25 3.82
N TYR A 222 0.42 -8.20 2.62
CA TYR A 222 -0.46 -7.11 2.19
C TYR A 222 -1.48 -7.64 1.18
N CYS A 223 -2.76 -7.60 1.53
CA CYS A 223 -3.86 -8.01 0.67
C CYS A 223 -4.93 -6.93 0.59
N LEU A 224 -5.80 -7.04 -0.39
CA LEU A 224 -6.95 -6.15 -0.61
C LEU A 224 -8.22 -6.98 -0.68
N ALA A 225 -9.27 -6.55 0.03
CA ALA A 225 -10.64 -6.96 -0.23
C ALA A 225 -11.32 -5.89 -1.08
N ILE A 226 -11.64 -6.20 -2.32
CA ILE A 226 -12.31 -5.31 -3.28
C ILE A 226 -13.78 -5.69 -3.31
N VAL A 227 -14.69 -4.76 -3.01
CA VAL A 227 -16.13 -5.04 -2.94
C VAL A 227 -16.75 -5.19 -4.33
N HIS A 228 -17.81 -6.03 -4.45
CA HIS A 228 -18.55 -6.16 -5.72
C HIS A 228 -19.46 -4.98 -6.02
N ASP A 229 -19.93 -4.28 -4.98
CA ASP A 229 -20.82 -3.11 -5.17
C ASP A 229 -20.08 -1.92 -5.78
N ARG A 230 -20.28 -1.70 -7.07
CA ARG A 230 -19.63 -0.64 -7.86
C ARG A 230 -20.11 0.77 -7.50
N SER A 231 -21.18 0.89 -6.72
CA SER A 231 -21.68 2.19 -6.26
C SER A 231 -20.86 2.76 -5.09
N LEU A 232 -20.11 1.90 -4.38
CA LEU A 232 -19.30 2.28 -3.23
C LEU A 232 -17.90 2.71 -3.71
N ARG A 233 -17.64 4.00 -3.63
CA ARG A 233 -16.37 4.60 -4.11
C ARG A 233 -15.40 4.90 -2.98
N SER A 234 -15.89 5.28 -1.81
CA SER A 234 -15.08 5.72 -0.67
C SER A 234 -15.77 5.46 0.67
N LEU A 235 -15.06 5.78 1.75
CA LEU A 235 -15.58 5.77 3.11
C LEU A 235 -16.89 6.60 3.25
N ARG A 236 -17.01 7.69 2.49
CA ARG A 236 -18.18 8.59 2.50
C ARG A 236 -19.48 7.97 1.99
N ASP A 237 -19.39 6.90 1.19
CA ASP A 237 -20.57 6.22 0.65
C ASP A 237 -21.14 5.18 1.64
N LEU A 238 -20.40 4.87 2.68
CA LEU A 238 -20.79 3.88 3.68
C LEU A 238 -21.88 4.39 4.61
N THR A 239 -22.87 3.51 4.84
CA THR A 239 -23.97 3.72 5.78
C THR A 239 -24.21 2.47 6.61
N GLY A 240 -25.10 2.53 7.59
CA GLY A 240 -25.51 1.37 8.39
C GLY A 240 -26.04 0.19 7.56
N SER A 241 -26.57 0.44 6.34
CA SER A 241 -27.00 -0.63 5.42
C SER A 241 -25.84 -1.49 4.92
N HIS A 242 -24.60 -1.00 4.98
CA HIS A 242 -23.38 -1.71 4.55
C HIS A 242 -22.68 -2.47 5.71
N LEU A 243 -23.25 -2.45 6.93
CA LEU A 243 -22.68 -3.17 8.06
C LEU A 243 -22.53 -4.67 7.78
N LYS A 244 -23.47 -5.27 7.03
CA LYS A 244 -23.37 -6.69 6.65
C LYS A 244 -22.15 -6.93 5.75
N LEU A 245 -21.90 -6.08 4.76
CA LEU A 245 -20.71 -6.15 3.91
C LEU A 245 -19.43 -6.05 4.74
N LEU A 246 -19.32 -5.01 5.58
CA LEU A 246 -18.14 -4.77 6.39
C LEU A 246 -17.86 -5.89 7.39
N ARG A 247 -18.93 -6.48 7.95
CA ARG A 247 -18.84 -7.63 8.83
C ARG A 247 -18.47 -8.90 8.08
N ASN A 248 -18.93 -9.09 6.84
CA ASN A 248 -18.47 -10.20 6.00
C ASN A 248 -16.98 -10.11 5.68
N ILE A 249 -16.45 -8.90 5.48
CA ILE A 249 -15.01 -8.65 5.29
C ILE A 249 -14.25 -8.85 6.61
N ARG A 250 -14.83 -8.35 7.71
CA ARG A 250 -14.33 -8.52 9.05
C ARG A 250 -14.99 -9.75 9.69
N TYR A 251 -14.35 -10.23 10.69
CA TYR A 251 -14.83 -11.25 11.61
C TYR A 251 -16.04 -10.78 12.44
N GLU A 252 -17.12 -11.52 12.47
CA GLU A 252 -18.23 -11.30 13.40
C GLU A 252 -18.29 -12.38 14.47
N LEU A 253 -18.21 -11.95 15.72
CA LEU A 253 -18.46 -12.79 16.88
C LEU A 253 -19.98 -12.84 17.10
N HIS A 254 -20.61 -13.95 16.75
CA HIS A 254 -22.01 -14.16 17.11
C HIS A 254 -22.11 -14.82 18.49
N LEU A 255 -22.73 -14.10 19.43
CA LEU A 255 -23.27 -14.69 20.64
C LEU A 255 -24.55 -15.41 20.24
N LEU A 256 -24.47 -16.72 19.99
CA LEU A 256 -25.67 -17.51 19.84
C LEU A 256 -26.24 -17.83 21.26
N PRO A 257 -27.49 -17.44 21.56
CA PRO A 257 -28.11 -17.93 22.77
C PRO A 257 -28.27 -19.45 22.63
N HIS A 258 -27.78 -20.20 23.60
CA HIS A 258 -28.09 -21.61 23.69
C HIS A 258 -29.62 -21.79 23.76
N THR A 259 -30.15 -22.58 22.82
CA THR A 259 -31.59 -22.87 22.72
C THR A 259 -32.13 -23.76 23.86
N ASN A 260 -31.28 -24.19 24.80
CA ASN A 260 -31.67 -24.92 25.99
C ASN A 260 -31.43 -24.07 27.24
N PHE A 261 -32.51 -23.57 27.82
CA PHE A 261 -32.55 -22.86 29.07
C PHE A 261 -32.11 -23.77 30.25
N ASP A 262 -30.82 -23.88 30.47
CA ASP A 262 -30.28 -24.31 31.77
C ASP A 262 -29.72 -23.10 32.49
N LYS A 263 -30.03 -22.95 33.78
CA LYS A 263 -29.69 -21.78 34.62
C LYS A 263 -28.17 -21.52 34.80
N ASN A 264 -27.34 -22.35 34.19
CA ASN A 264 -25.87 -22.22 34.13
C ASN A 264 -25.32 -22.00 32.71
N SER A 265 -26.16 -21.60 31.75
CA SER A 265 -25.73 -21.43 30.37
C SER A 265 -24.68 -20.32 30.26
N ARG A 266 -23.43 -20.75 30.15
CA ARG A 266 -22.36 -19.92 29.60
C ARG A 266 -22.73 -19.58 28.15
N PHE A 267 -22.65 -18.32 27.77
CA PHE A 267 -22.68 -17.93 26.36
C PHE A 267 -21.51 -18.62 25.69
N GLU A 268 -21.78 -19.51 24.75
CA GLU A 268 -20.72 -20.05 23.90
C GLU A 268 -20.45 -19.03 22.82
N LEU A 269 -19.22 -18.51 22.82
CA LEU A 269 -18.71 -17.68 21.74
C LEU A 269 -18.53 -18.58 20.52
N VAL A 270 -19.57 -18.68 19.71
CA VAL A 270 -19.45 -19.37 18.43
C VAL A 270 -18.77 -18.42 17.46
N TRP A 271 -17.54 -18.73 17.17
CA TRP A 271 -16.80 -18.07 16.10
C TRP A 271 -17.43 -18.47 14.78
N THR A 272 -18.27 -17.60 14.21
CA THR A 272 -18.66 -17.81 12.82
C THR A 272 -17.42 -17.62 11.96
N ARG A 273 -17.14 -18.60 11.11
CA ARG A 273 -15.94 -18.63 10.27
C ARG A 273 -15.79 -17.33 9.50
N ASN A 274 -14.69 -16.64 9.74
CA ASN A 274 -14.31 -15.49 8.96
C ASN A 274 -13.56 -15.97 7.73
N ALA A 275 -14.21 -15.90 6.61
CA ALA A 275 -13.63 -16.33 5.37
C ALA A 275 -12.25 -15.69 5.10
N SER A 276 -12.08 -14.38 5.33
CA SER A 276 -10.84 -13.69 4.96
C SER A 276 -9.64 -14.06 5.83
N LEU A 277 -9.79 -13.99 7.17
CA LEU A 277 -8.65 -14.24 8.07
C LEU A 277 -8.36 -15.74 8.21
N GLU A 278 -9.40 -16.61 8.18
CA GLU A 278 -9.20 -18.06 8.17
C GLU A 278 -8.50 -18.52 6.90
N VAL A 279 -8.92 -18.04 5.73
CA VAL A 279 -8.27 -18.38 4.47
C VAL A 279 -6.83 -17.87 4.43
N LEU A 280 -6.55 -16.69 4.99
CA LEU A 280 -5.17 -16.19 5.10
C LEU A 280 -4.35 -17.05 6.08
N ASN A 281 -4.94 -17.48 7.20
CA ASN A 281 -4.29 -18.39 8.14
C ASN A 281 -4.08 -19.78 7.53
N GLU A 282 -5.11 -20.39 6.94
CA GLU A 282 -5.04 -21.72 6.32
C GLU A 282 -4.04 -21.75 5.16
N LYS A 283 -4.05 -20.71 4.31
CA LYS A 283 -3.23 -20.67 3.10
C LYS A 283 -1.78 -20.29 3.37
N PHE A 284 -1.54 -19.41 4.34
CA PHE A 284 -0.21 -18.83 4.58
C PHE A 284 0.32 -19.03 6.00
N GLY A 285 -0.49 -19.55 6.93
CA GLY A 285 -0.08 -19.76 8.32
C GLY A 285 0.08 -18.46 9.12
N VAL A 286 -0.55 -17.36 8.67
CA VAL A 286 -0.45 -16.07 9.36
C VAL A 286 -1.43 -16.04 10.55
N ASP A 287 -0.94 -15.59 11.71
CA ASP A 287 -1.79 -15.38 12.87
C ASP A 287 -2.79 -14.23 12.61
N PRO A 288 -4.13 -14.49 12.72
CA PRO A 288 -5.15 -13.47 12.56
C PRO A 288 -4.94 -12.22 13.42
N SER A 289 -4.41 -12.37 14.63
CA SER A 289 -4.10 -11.24 15.53
C SER A 289 -2.97 -10.34 15.02
N SER A 290 -2.18 -10.83 14.06
CA SER A 290 -1.12 -10.09 13.40
C SER A 290 -1.59 -9.28 12.20
N ILE A 291 -2.88 -9.35 11.84
CA ILE A 291 -3.44 -8.66 10.67
C ILE A 291 -4.22 -7.42 11.11
N ARG A 292 -3.88 -6.31 10.48
CA ARG A 292 -4.61 -5.04 10.57
C ARG A 292 -5.50 -4.88 9.35
N MET A 293 -6.77 -4.53 9.57
CA MET A 293 -7.74 -4.21 8.51
C MET A 293 -8.10 -2.73 8.57
N TYR A 294 -8.06 -2.05 7.43
CA TYR A 294 -8.34 -0.61 7.37
C TYR A 294 -8.75 -0.15 5.98
N LEU A 295 -9.41 1.00 5.92
CA LEU A 295 -9.70 1.73 4.69
C LEU A 295 -8.79 2.94 4.58
N HIS A 296 -8.49 3.36 3.35
CA HIS A 296 -7.82 4.65 3.13
C HIS A 296 -8.85 5.76 2.87
N TYR A 297 -8.58 6.93 3.47
CA TYR A 297 -9.23 8.18 3.12
C TYR A 297 -8.17 9.30 3.03
N GLN A 298 -7.89 9.87 1.86
CA GLN A 298 -8.39 9.56 0.51
C GLN A 298 -7.73 8.30 -0.06
N PRO A 299 -8.49 7.46 -0.77
CA PRO A 299 -7.93 6.27 -1.38
C PRO A 299 -7.11 6.61 -2.62
N THR A 300 -6.29 5.65 -3.07
CA THR A 300 -5.52 5.81 -4.33
C THR A 300 -6.43 5.73 -5.56
N TYR A 301 -7.50 4.96 -5.48
CA TYR A 301 -8.54 4.83 -6.50
C TYR A 301 -9.91 4.73 -5.83
N TYR A 302 -10.93 5.31 -6.46
CA TYR A 302 -12.26 5.47 -5.88
C TYR A 302 -13.19 4.29 -6.24
N HIS A 303 -12.87 3.15 -5.69
CA HIS A 303 -13.70 1.98 -5.55
C HIS A 303 -13.42 1.37 -4.18
N LEU A 304 -14.47 1.06 -3.41
CA LEU A 304 -14.31 0.66 -2.02
C LEU A 304 -13.47 -0.63 -1.90
N HIS A 305 -12.44 -0.56 -1.11
CA HIS A 305 -11.56 -1.68 -0.80
C HIS A 305 -11.04 -1.59 0.63
N VAL A 306 -10.85 -2.73 1.25
CA VAL A 306 -10.27 -2.87 2.59
C VAL A 306 -8.88 -3.46 2.47
N HIS A 307 -7.93 -2.84 3.14
CA HIS A 307 -6.55 -3.30 3.23
C HIS A 307 -6.39 -4.29 4.37
N PHE A 308 -5.71 -5.38 4.09
CA PHE A 308 -5.22 -6.35 5.08
C PHE A 308 -3.70 -6.27 5.09
N SER A 309 -3.12 -5.87 6.20
CA SER A 309 -1.66 -5.83 6.32
C SER A 309 -1.20 -6.40 7.64
N HIS A 310 -0.03 -7.06 7.62
CA HIS A 310 0.62 -7.45 8.86
C HIS A 310 0.90 -6.21 9.72
N VAL A 311 0.75 -6.31 11.06
CA VAL A 311 0.91 -5.15 11.97
C VAL A 311 2.30 -4.52 11.93
N LYS A 312 3.32 -5.25 11.51
CA LYS A 312 4.67 -4.73 11.27
C LYS A 312 4.79 -3.84 10.01
N MET A 313 3.82 -3.91 9.10
CA MET A 313 3.78 -3.04 7.92
C MET A 313 3.32 -1.64 8.31
N THR A 314 4.18 -0.64 8.10
CA THR A 314 3.87 0.76 8.46
C THR A 314 3.46 1.60 7.26
N GLN A 315 3.69 1.10 6.05
CA GLN A 315 3.39 1.85 4.83
C GLN A 315 1.88 2.06 4.64
N GLY A 316 1.45 3.32 4.63
CA GLY A 316 0.06 3.71 4.41
C GLY A 316 -0.85 3.55 5.63
N THR A 317 -0.30 3.26 6.81
CA THR A 317 -1.07 3.04 8.05
C THR A 317 -1.03 4.21 9.04
N PHE A 318 -0.50 5.35 8.60
CA PHE A 318 -0.38 6.54 9.48
C PHE A 318 -1.71 7.26 9.65
N SER A 319 -1.84 8.00 10.76
CA SER A 319 -3.00 8.85 11.06
C SER A 319 -3.24 9.88 9.95
N GLY A 320 -4.49 10.08 9.59
CA GLY A 320 -4.87 10.93 8.45
C GLY A 320 -4.82 10.21 7.10
N LYS A 321 -4.68 8.89 7.10
CA LYS A 321 -4.84 8.07 5.89
C LYS A 321 -5.59 6.77 6.16
N ALA A 322 -5.22 6.02 7.17
CA ALA A 322 -5.84 4.75 7.51
C ALA A 322 -6.93 4.95 8.56
N VAL A 323 -8.10 4.36 8.32
CA VAL A 323 -9.22 4.27 9.27
C VAL A 323 -9.46 2.78 9.51
N LEU A 324 -9.34 2.34 10.76
CA LEU A 324 -9.51 0.92 11.10
C LEU A 324 -10.93 0.44 10.76
N LEU A 325 -11.02 -0.77 10.22
CA LEU A 325 -12.31 -1.35 9.85
C LEU A 325 -13.25 -1.49 11.05
N GLU A 326 -12.69 -1.80 12.22
CA GLU A 326 -13.39 -1.86 13.48
C GLU A 326 -14.08 -0.54 13.84
N ASP A 327 -13.33 0.56 13.72
CA ASP A 327 -13.88 1.90 13.99
C ASP A 327 -14.99 2.25 12.99
N VAL A 328 -14.82 1.85 11.72
CA VAL A 328 -15.84 2.06 10.69
C VAL A 328 -17.13 1.31 11.04
N ILE A 329 -17.02 0.04 11.39
CA ILE A 329 -18.18 -0.79 11.78
C ILE A 329 -18.85 -0.20 13.02
N TYR A 330 -18.08 0.16 14.06
CA TYR A 330 -18.62 0.75 15.28
C TYR A 330 -19.35 2.07 15.00
N ASN A 331 -18.71 3.00 14.29
CA ASN A 331 -19.31 4.29 13.99
C ASN A 331 -20.61 4.17 13.22
N LEU A 332 -20.68 3.27 12.22
CA LEU A 332 -21.90 3.03 11.45
C LEU A 332 -22.98 2.28 12.27
N SER A 333 -22.60 1.49 13.26
CA SER A 333 -23.56 0.83 14.16
C SER A 333 -24.22 1.81 15.12
N VAL A 334 -23.51 2.87 15.52
CA VAL A 334 -24.02 3.93 16.40
C VAL A 334 -24.81 4.97 15.61
N ASN A 335 -24.33 5.36 14.43
CA ASN A 335 -24.98 6.32 13.54
C ASN A 335 -24.86 5.86 12.09
N SER A 336 -25.98 5.47 11.50
CA SER A 336 -26.04 4.95 10.13
C SER A 336 -25.44 5.90 9.09
N ASP A 337 -25.54 7.19 9.27
CA ASP A 337 -25.04 8.19 8.32
C ASP A 337 -23.74 8.87 8.79
N HIS A 338 -23.03 8.24 9.75
CA HIS A 338 -21.84 8.81 10.36
C HIS A 338 -20.86 9.40 9.33
N TYR A 339 -20.46 8.63 8.33
CA TYR A 339 -19.47 9.08 7.35
C TYR A 339 -19.99 10.07 6.32
N LYS A 340 -21.29 10.23 6.16
CA LYS A 340 -21.86 11.30 5.36
C LYS A 340 -21.76 12.66 6.06
N ASP A 341 -21.82 12.65 7.40
CA ASP A 341 -21.94 13.86 8.20
C ASP A 341 -20.66 14.22 8.97
N ALA A 342 -19.79 13.24 9.20
CA ALA A 342 -18.56 13.43 9.96
C ALA A 342 -17.61 14.43 9.32
N THR A 343 -16.89 15.17 10.16
CA THR A 343 -15.67 15.86 9.74
C THR A 343 -14.53 14.86 9.71
N LEU A 344 -13.87 14.70 8.56
CA LEU A 344 -12.78 13.77 8.36
C LEU A 344 -11.46 14.51 8.16
N SER A 345 -10.43 14.08 8.88
CA SER A 345 -9.09 14.63 8.72
C SER A 345 -8.23 13.67 7.92
N PHE A 346 -7.55 14.19 6.90
CA PHE A 346 -6.65 13.37 6.07
C PHE A 346 -5.50 14.18 5.48
N VAL A 347 -4.49 13.48 4.99
CA VAL A 347 -3.28 14.08 4.43
C VAL A 347 -3.36 14.12 2.91
N VAL A 348 -3.07 15.29 2.32
CA VAL A 348 -2.88 15.46 0.87
C VAL A 348 -1.44 15.88 0.59
N GLY A 349 -0.86 15.31 -0.47
CA GLY A 349 0.44 15.75 -1.00
C GLY A 349 0.23 16.68 -2.19
N GLU A 350 1.02 17.76 -2.26
CA GLU A 350 0.94 18.77 -3.33
C GLU A 350 1.09 18.19 -4.73
N MET A 351 1.95 17.20 -4.88
CA MET A 351 2.20 16.55 -6.16
C MET A 351 1.36 15.29 -6.37
N GLN A 352 1.28 14.44 -5.34
CA GLN A 352 0.57 13.16 -5.41
C GLN A 352 -0.94 13.35 -5.61
N HIS A 353 -1.52 14.36 -4.95
CA HIS A 353 -2.95 14.68 -4.99
C HIS A 353 -3.19 16.07 -5.61
N LYS A 354 -2.37 16.45 -6.58
CA LYS A 354 -2.27 17.83 -7.09
C LYS A 354 -3.63 18.48 -7.33
N GLN A 355 -4.51 17.84 -8.10
CA GLN A 355 -5.81 18.41 -8.44
C GLN A 355 -6.69 18.65 -7.20
N LEU A 356 -6.76 17.68 -6.29
CA LEU A 356 -7.54 17.80 -5.06
C LEU A 356 -6.91 18.84 -4.11
N PHE A 357 -5.59 18.88 -4.03
CA PHE A 357 -4.86 19.90 -3.25
C PHE A 357 -5.15 21.31 -3.75
N GLU A 358 -5.10 21.56 -5.06
CA GLU A 358 -5.38 22.86 -5.65
C GLU A 358 -6.81 23.30 -5.38
N LEU A 359 -7.80 22.40 -5.47
CA LEU A 359 -9.21 22.70 -5.15
C LEU A 359 -9.41 23.11 -3.68
N PHE A 360 -8.74 22.42 -2.72
CA PHE A 360 -8.79 22.80 -1.31
C PHE A 360 -8.14 24.15 -1.04
N ARG A 361 -7.01 24.43 -1.70
CA ARG A 361 -6.31 25.71 -1.60
C ARG A 361 -7.15 26.87 -2.15
N GLU A 362 -7.78 26.70 -3.33
CA GLU A 362 -8.67 27.70 -3.94
C GLU A 362 -9.87 28.04 -3.04
N LYS A 363 -10.33 27.08 -2.27
CA LYS A 363 -11.45 27.27 -1.32
C LYS A 363 -11.02 27.67 0.09
N HIS A 364 -9.72 27.98 0.29
CA HIS A 364 -9.15 28.39 1.58
C HIS A 364 -9.40 27.39 2.71
N ILE A 365 -9.40 26.08 2.40
CA ILE A 365 -9.48 25.01 3.41
C ILE A 365 -8.06 24.67 3.93
N ILE A 366 -7.06 24.84 3.06
CA ILE A 366 -5.61 24.71 3.37
C ILE A 366 -4.84 25.86 2.75
#